data_d346c06323883804d6d2bccaf5585b41
#
_entry.id   d346c06323883804d6d2bccaf5585b41
#
_cell.length_a   1.000
_cell.length_b   1.000
_cell.length_c   1.000
_cell.angle_alpha   90.00
_cell.angle_beta   90.00
_cell.angle_gamma   90.00
#
_symmetry.space_group_name_H-M   'P 1'
#
loop_
_entity.id
_entity.type
_entity.pdbx_description
1 polymer ?
#
loop_
_entity_poly.entity_id
_entity_poly.type
_entity_poly.pdbx_seq_one_letter_code
_entity_poly.pdbx_strand_id
1 'polypeptide(L)'
;MIKVYVLPCGSTTVDEALPFAEKSKNLFAYTGIFRGKKHKISVPVRAYLIEHPKGRILVDTGWDDAIRDDARKYEGVFNYFASPGVLPEGEGIIDQLAKLGYKPSDLDYCILTHMDIDHAGGIGEVRDVPHVMCSAAEWRAAGKGSPRYLKRLWENVRVETFPDEPYDLFGDQSVVAFPMHGHSAGMTAICVSSGDRFLVIAGDAGYGRDSWEKLSLPGVEWNRKAARETLGKLQKMGRDPACEAILMTHDPETPQNVYVLE
;
A
#
# COMPACT_ATOMS: atom_id res chain seq x y z
N MET A 1 4.67 -23.07 7.06
CA MET A 1 4.12 -22.60 5.78
C MET A 1 3.34 -21.33 6.02
N ILE A 2 3.66 -20.26 5.29
CA ILE A 2 2.96 -18.97 5.30
C ILE A 2 2.48 -18.71 3.88
N LYS A 3 1.25 -18.21 3.71
CA LYS A 3 0.71 -17.83 2.40
C LYS A 3 0.44 -16.34 2.35
N VAL A 4 0.75 -15.71 1.23
CA VAL A 4 0.46 -14.31 0.97
C VAL A 4 -0.40 -14.21 -0.29
N TYR A 5 -1.64 -13.78 -0.12
CA TYR A 5 -2.60 -13.58 -1.22
C TYR A 5 -2.54 -12.12 -1.68
N VAL A 6 -2.52 -11.93 -2.99
CA VAL A 6 -2.63 -10.60 -3.62
C VAL A 6 -4.10 -10.33 -3.91
N LEU A 7 -4.66 -9.28 -3.31
CA LEU A 7 -6.07 -8.94 -3.38
C LEU A 7 -6.26 -7.71 -4.28
N PRO A 8 -6.86 -7.85 -5.47
CA PRO A 8 -7.20 -6.69 -6.29
C PRO A 8 -8.30 -5.85 -5.61
N CYS A 9 -8.01 -4.57 -5.41
CA CYS A 9 -8.89 -3.60 -4.76
C CYS A 9 -9.15 -2.39 -5.66
N GLY A 10 -9.35 -2.63 -6.95
CA GLY A 10 -9.61 -1.59 -7.95
C GLY A 10 -8.35 -1.04 -8.60
N SER A 11 -8.45 0.19 -9.07
CA SER A 11 -7.38 0.89 -9.76
C SER A 11 -7.47 2.41 -9.55
N THR A 12 -6.42 3.12 -9.93
CA THR A 12 -6.43 4.58 -10.05
C THR A 12 -5.84 5.04 -11.37
N THR A 13 -6.30 6.18 -11.89
CA THR A 13 -5.79 6.78 -13.12
C THR A 13 -4.87 7.95 -12.79
N VAL A 14 -3.61 7.83 -13.11
CA VAL A 14 -2.57 8.81 -12.78
C VAL A 14 -1.84 9.30 -14.02
N ASP A 15 -1.11 10.40 -13.89
CA ASP A 15 -0.12 10.77 -14.92
C ASP A 15 1.09 9.83 -14.83
N GLU A 16 1.65 9.41 -15.96
CA GLU A 16 2.83 8.52 -16.04
C GLU A 16 4.06 9.04 -15.27
N ALA A 17 4.11 10.36 -15.02
CA ALA A 17 5.15 10.99 -14.22
C ALA A 17 4.91 10.87 -12.70
N LEU A 18 3.73 10.36 -12.27
CA LEU A 18 3.49 10.06 -10.86
C LEU A 18 4.27 8.82 -10.42
N PRO A 19 4.14 7.65 -11.09
CA PRO A 19 4.96 6.48 -10.75
C PRO A 19 6.44 6.63 -11.13
N PHE A 20 6.76 7.40 -12.17
CA PHE A 20 8.12 7.51 -12.71
C PHE A 20 8.45 8.96 -13.07
N ALA A 21 9.12 9.68 -12.16
CA ALA A 21 9.43 11.10 -12.31
C ALA A 21 10.20 11.44 -13.60
N GLU A 22 11.03 10.52 -14.11
CA GLU A 22 11.82 10.70 -15.33
C GLU A 22 10.97 10.76 -16.63
N LYS A 23 9.69 10.37 -16.57
CA LYS A 23 8.76 10.52 -17.69
C LYS A 23 8.45 11.98 -18.05
N SER A 24 8.87 12.93 -17.19
CA SER A 24 8.75 14.35 -17.50
C SER A 24 9.88 15.17 -16.87
N LYS A 25 10.32 16.22 -17.58
CA LYS A 25 11.23 17.25 -17.04
C LYS A 25 10.47 18.27 -16.15
N ASN A 26 9.14 18.31 -16.22
CA ASN A 26 8.33 19.18 -15.36
C ASN A 26 8.12 18.52 -14.00
N LEU A 27 8.61 19.15 -12.94
CA LEU A 27 8.52 18.68 -11.57
C LEU A 27 7.08 18.52 -11.05
N PHE A 28 6.11 19.19 -11.67
CA PHE A 28 4.68 19.10 -11.30
C PHE A 28 3.89 18.18 -12.23
N ALA A 29 4.55 17.46 -13.14
CA ALA A 29 3.89 16.58 -14.10
C ALA A 29 3.04 15.49 -13.42
N TYR A 30 3.46 15.02 -12.27
CA TYR A 30 2.74 14.00 -11.48
C TYR A 30 1.29 14.41 -11.13
N THR A 31 0.99 15.71 -11.06
CA THR A 31 -0.38 16.20 -10.83
C THR A 31 -1.30 15.99 -12.03
N GLY A 32 -0.74 15.75 -13.22
CA GLY A 32 -1.47 15.69 -14.49
C GLY A 32 -2.06 17.01 -14.97
N ILE A 33 -1.85 18.13 -14.24
CA ILE A 33 -2.36 19.47 -14.61
C ILE A 33 -1.69 19.91 -15.91
N PHE A 34 -2.50 20.37 -16.87
CA PHE A 34 -2.09 20.77 -18.23
C PHE A 34 -1.42 19.67 -19.06
N ARG A 35 -1.59 18.37 -18.66
CA ARG A 35 -1.11 17.24 -19.42
C ARG A 35 -2.28 16.51 -20.10
N GLY A 36 -2.10 16.19 -21.38
CA GLY A 36 -3.16 15.54 -22.17
C GLY A 36 -3.41 14.08 -21.75
N LYS A 37 -4.55 13.53 -22.18
CA LYS A 37 -4.98 12.16 -21.87
C LYS A 37 -3.93 11.07 -22.23
N LYS A 38 -3.05 11.33 -23.22
CA LYS A 38 -1.98 10.41 -23.63
C LYS A 38 -0.94 10.12 -22.55
N HIS A 39 -0.87 10.94 -21.50
CA HIS A 39 0.03 10.77 -20.36
C HIS A 39 -0.66 10.10 -19.17
N LYS A 40 -1.95 9.80 -19.27
CA LYS A 40 -2.71 9.11 -18.24
C LYS A 40 -2.57 7.61 -18.40
N ILE A 41 -2.24 6.94 -17.30
CA ILE A 41 -2.16 5.49 -17.20
C ILE A 41 -3.05 5.02 -16.05
N SER A 42 -3.58 3.81 -16.16
CA SER A 42 -4.26 3.15 -15.05
C SER A 42 -3.26 2.24 -14.35
N VAL A 43 -3.20 2.35 -13.03
CA VAL A 43 -2.41 1.46 -12.18
C VAL A 43 -3.34 0.73 -11.22
N PRO A 44 -3.08 -0.54 -10.89
CA PRO A 44 -3.90 -1.30 -9.96
C PRO A 44 -3.77 -0.73 -8.54
N VAL A 45 -4.76 -1.02 -7.69
CA VAL A 45 -4.69 -0.89 -6.24
C VAL A 45 -4.82 -2.29 -5.65
N ARG A 46 -3.95 -2.64 -4.71
CA ARG A 46 -3.91 -3.97 -4.09
C ARG A 46 -3.83 -3.88 -2.57
N ALA A 47 -4.46 -4.84 -1.92
CA ALA A 47 -4.23 -5.22 -0.54
C ALA A 47 -3.62 -6.63 -0.51
N TYR A 48 -3.20 -7.08 0.66
CA TYR A 48 -2.61 -8.40 0.80
C TYR A 48 -3.15 -9.10 2.04
N LEU A 49 -3.43 -10.40 1.94
CA LEU A 49 -3.77 -11.21 3.10
C LEU A 49 -2.63 -12.20 3.36
N ILE A 50 -2.10 -12.19 4.58
CA ILE A 50 -1.08 -13.12 5.06
C ILE A 50 -1.78 -14.16 5.95
N GLU A 51 -1.81 -15.41 5.49
CA GLU A 51 -2.16 -16.56 6.35
C GLU A 51 -0.90 -17.06 7.05
N HIS A 52 -0.80 -16.74 8.34
CA HIS A 52 0.31 -17.17 9.18
C HIS A 52 -0.18 -18.15 10.25
N PRO A 53 0.64 -19.14 10.70
CA PRO A 53 0.25 -20.08 11.77
C PRO A 53 -0.19 -19.41 13.08
N LYS A 54 0.28 -18.17 13.34
CA LYS A 54 -0.05 -17.40 14.55
C LYS A 54 -1.18 -16.39 14.36
N GLY A 55 -1.77 -16.24 13.17
CA GLY A 55 -2.86 -15.32 12.91
C GLY A 55 -2.94 -14.86 11.46
N ARG A 56 -4.05 -14.23 11.07
CA ARG A 56 -4.28 -13.66 9.75
C ARG A 56 -4.09 -12.17 9.78
N ILE A 57 -3.26 -11.68 8.86
CA ILE A 57 -2.89 -10.26 8.77
C ILE A 57 -3.36 -9.73 7.41
N LEU A 58 -4.23 -8.73 7.43
CA LEU A 58 -4.54 -7.92 6.26
C LEU A 58 -3.50 -6.79 6.18
N VAL A 59 -2.91 -6.56 5.03
CA VAL A 59 -2.01 -5.42 4.75
C VAL A 59 -2.68 -4.53 3.73
N ASP A 60 -2.98 -3.31 4.14
CA ASP A 60 -3.81 -2.32 3.45
C ASP A 60 -5.27 -2.78 3.22
N THR A 61 -6.13 -1.87 2.80
CA THR A 61 -7.57 -2.11 2.66
C THR A 61 -8.15 -1.69 1.31
N GLY A 62 -7.32 -1.10 0.44
CA GLY A 62 -7.79 -0.60 -0.85
C GLY A 62 -8.77 0.57 -0.73
N TRP A 63 -9.60 0.74 -1.74
CA TRP A 63 -10.67 1.73 -1.77
C TRP A 63 -11.87 1.31 -0.91
N ASP A 64 -12.58 2.29 -0.35
CA ASP A 64 -13.90 2.12 0.27
C ASP A 64 -14.98 1.92 -0.80
N ASP A 65 -15.99 1.11 -0.53
CA ASP A 65 -17.11 0.85 -1.43
C ASP A 65 -17.87 2.12 -1.82
N ALA A 66 -17.88 3.16 -0.97
CA ALA A 66 -18.51 4.45 -1.26
C ALA A 66 -17.93 5.19 -2.49
N ILE A 67 -16.74 4.80 -2.96
CA ILE A 67 -16.17 5.37 -4.18
C ILE A 67 -16.99 5.03 -5.43
N ARG A 68 -17.74 3.90 -5.42
CA ARG A 68 -18.59 3.45 -6.52
C ARG A 68 -19.74 4.41 -6.78
N ASP A 69 -20.27 5.04 -5.74
CA ASP A 69 -21.42 5.96 -5.85
C ASP A 69 -21.01 7.29 -6.48
N ASP A 70 -19.95 7.90 -5.98
CA ASP A 70 -19.41 9.18 -6.49
C ASP A 70 -17.94 9.34 -6.03
N ALA A 71 -17.02 8.92 -6.89
CA ALA A 71 -15.59 8.99 -6.60
C ALA A 71 -15.13 10.43 -6.30
N ARG A 72 -15.65 11.43 -7.01
CA ARG A 72 -15.28 12.83 -6.78
C ARG A 72 -15.71 13.35 -5.41
N LYS A 73 -16.91 12.97 -4.98
CA LYS A 73 -17.42 13.33 -3.65
C LYS A 73 -16.64 12.57 -2.57
N TYR A 74 -16.36 11.29 -2.82
CA TYR A 74 -15.62 10.43 -1.89
C TYR A 74 -14.17 10.91 -1.70
N GLU A 75 -13.41 11.09 -2.77
CA GLU A 75 -12.00 11.49 -2.71
C GLU A 75 -11.81 12.97 -2.38
N GLY A 76 -12.80 13.79 -2.69
CA GLY A 76 -12.67 15.24 -2.70
C GLY A 76 -11.99 15.75 -3.98
N VAL A 77 -12.19 17.04 -4.27
CA VAL A 77 -11.81 17.64 -5.56
C VAL A 77 -10.32 17.47 -5.85
N PHE A 78 -9.47 17.66 -4.86
CA PHE A 78 -8.01 17.64 -5.04
C PHE A 78 -7.51 16.23 -5.42
N ASN A 79 -7.86 15.22 -4.64
CA ASN A 79 -7.41 13.85 -4.87
C ASN A 79 -8.01 13.30 -6.18
N TYR A 80 -9.30 13.53 -6.42
CA TYR A 80 -9.97 13.10 -7.64
C TYR A 80 -9.31 13.64 -8.93
N PHE A 81 -8.84 14.90 -8.94
CA PHE A 81 -8.14 15.42 -10.11
C PHE A 81 -6.75 14.84 -10.31
N ALA A 82 -6.05 14.51 -9.22
CA ALA A 82 -4.71 13.94 -9.26
C ALA A 82 -4.72 12.45 -9.63
N SER A 83 -5.61 11.68 -8.99
CA SER A 83 -5.62 10.21 -9.04
C SER A 83 -7.03 9.63 -8.85
N PRO A 84 -7.96 9.84 -9.81
CA PRO A 84 -9.31 9.30 -9.68
C PRO A 84 -9.30 7.78 -9.56
N GLY A 85 -9.90 7.29 -8.48
CA GLY A 85 -10.03 5.88 -8.18
C GLY A 85 -11.23 5.24 -8.88
N VAL A 86 -11.11 3.94 -9.13
CA VAL A 86 -12.17 3.09 -9.68
C VAL A 86 -12.17 1.78 -8.89
N LEU A 87 -13.33 1.42 -8.33
CA LEU A 87 -13.53 0.16 -7.63
C LEU A 87 -14.65 -0.65 -8.31
N PRO A 88 -14.33 -1.63 -9.16
CA PRO A 88 -15.33 -2.52 -9.76
C PRO A 88 -16.10 -3.31 -8.70
N GLU A 89 -17.32 -3.74 -9.02
CA GLU A 89 -18.06 -4.69 -8.19
C GLU A 89 -17.25 -5.98 -7.98
N GLY A 90 -17.27 -6.49 -6.76
CA GLY A 90 -16.51 -7.67 -6.37
C GLY A 90 -15.03 -7.44 -6.12
N GLU A 91 -14.53 -6.18 -6.17
CA GLU A 91 -13.14 -5.85 -5.86
C GLU A 91 -12.98 -5.07 -4.54
N GLY A 92 -14.04 -4.83 -3.77
CA GLY A 92 -13.94 -4.30 -2.42
C GLY A 92 -13.24 -5.29 -1.48
N ILE A 93 -12.65 -4.77 -0.40
CA ILE A 93 -11.87 -5.63 0.52
C ILE A 93 -12.74 -6.74 1.13
N ILE A 94 -14.01 -6.47 1.42
CA ILE A 94 -14.95 -7.48 1.92
C ILE A 94 -15.20 -8.56 0.87
N ASP A 95 -15.37 -8.18 -0.39
CA ASP A 95 -15.56 -9.12 -1.50
C ASP A 95 -14.32 -10.01 -1.68
N GLN A 96 -13.13 -9.42 -1.56
CA GLN A 96 -11.87 -10.15 -1.69
C GLN A 96 -11.69 -11.18 -0.55
N LEU A 97 -11.97 -10.78 0.68
CA LEU A 97 -11.95 -11.69 1.82
C LEU A 97 -12.97 -12.82 1.66
N ALA A 98 -14.20 -12.49 1.23
CA ALA A 98 -15.26 -13.48 1.00
C ALA A 98 -14.90 -14.51 -0.07
N LYS A 99 -14.20 -14.12 -1.15
CA LYS A 99 -13.69 -15.07 -2.18
C LYS A 99 -12.71 -16.10 -1.60
N LEU A 100 -12.01 -15.75 -0.53
CA LEU A 100 -11.12 -16.65 0.21
C LEU A 100 -11.83 -17.42 1.33
N GLY A 101 -13.13 -17.15 1.53
CA GLY A 101 -13.93 -17.77 2.59
C GLY A 101 -13.77 -17.09 3.96
N TYR A 102 -13.27 -15.85 3.99
CA TYR A 102 -13.04 -15.07 5.20
C TYR A 102 -14.00 -13.89 5.32
N LYS A 103 -14.17 -13.42 6.54
CA LYS A 103 -14.81 -12.16 6.91
C LYS A 103 -13.89 -11.38 7.85
N PRO A 104 -14.10 -10.08 8.07
CA PRO A 104 -13.24 -9.26 8.92
C PRO A 104 -12.98 -9.84 10.32
N SER A 105 -13.99 -10.48 10.94
CA SER A 105 -13.84 -11.12 12.25
C SER A 105 -12.93 -12.37 12.27
N ASP A 106 -12.49 -12.85 11.12
CA ASP A 106 -11.55 -13.97 11.01
C ASP A 106 -10.10 -13.49 10.93
N LEU A 107 -9.91 -12.16 10.88
CA LEU A 107 -8.60 -11.51 10.88
C LEU A 107 -8.18 -11.17 12.30
N ASP A 108 -6.90 -11.29 12.59
CA ASP A 108 -6.29 -10.89 13.87
C ASP A 108 -5.69 -9.49 13.79
N TYR A 109 -5.15 -9.13 12.62
CA TYR A 109 -4.44 -7.87 12.38
C TYR A 109 -4.86 -7.24 11.05
N CYS A 110 -4.90 -5.90 11.03
CA CYS A 110 -4.89 -5.09 9.82
C CYS A 110 -3.75 -4.09 9.94
N ILE A 111 -2.73 -4.17 9.10
CA ILE A 111 -1.57 -3.28 9.12
C ILE A 111 -1.64 -2.38 7.89
N LEU A 112 -1.69 -1.06 8.10
CA LEU A 112 -1.62 -0.10 7.02
C LEU A 112 -0.15 0.27 6.75
N THR A 113 0.27 0.13 5.49
CA THR A 113 1.60 0.57 5.05
C THR A 113 1.74 2.08 5.20
N HIS A 114 0.68 2.81 4.87
CA HIS A 114 0.49 4.24 5.08
C HIS A 114 -1.01 4.62 5.01
N MET A 115 -1.32 5.92 5.17
CA MET A 115 -2.70 6.38 5.36
C MET A 115 -3.32 7.07 4.14
N ASP A 116 -2.80 6.85 2.94
CA ASP A 116 -3.43 7.35 1.70
C ASP A 116 -4.76 6.66 1.45
N ILE A 117 -5.63 7.34 0.70
CA ILE A 117 -7.04 6.95 0.57
C ILE A 117 -7.26 5.61 -0.14
N ASP A 118 -6.35 5.21 -0.99
CA ASP A 118 -6.37 3.94 -1.71
C ASP A 118 -5.66 2.79 -0.97
N HIS A 119 -5.12 3.07 0.22
CA HIS A 119 -4.57 2.08 1.16
C HIS A 119 -5.44 1.96 2.41
N ALA A 120 -5.91 3.09 2.93
CA ALA A 120 -6.74 3.14 4.14
C ALA A 120 -8.25 3.29 3.84
N GLY A 121 -8.66 3.25 2.56
CA GLY A 121 -10.04 3.49 2.15
C GLY A 121 -11.04 2.57 2.85
N GLY A 122 -10.83 1.27 2.74
CA GLY A 122 -11.69 0.24 3.33
C GLY A 122 -11.48 0.00 4.83
N ILE A 123 -10.71 0.84 5.55
CA ILE A 123 -10.42 0.64 6.99
C ILE A 123 -11.70 0.58 7.84
N GLY A 124 -12.72 1.34 7.47
CA GLY A 124 -14.02 1.34 8.14
C GLY A 124 -14.78 0.02 8.02
N GLU A 125 -14.53 -0.73 6.94
CA GLU A 125 -15.15 -2.03 6.67
C GLU A 125 -14.52 -3.15 7.51
N VAL A 126 -13.27 -2.95 7.95
CA VAL A 126 -12.49 -3.89 8.77
C VAL A 126 -12.25 -3.37 10.20
N ARG A 127 -13.02 -2.37 10.65
CA ARG A 127 -12.85 -1.72 11.96
C ARG A 127 -12.98 -2.66 13.17
N ASP A 128 -13.64 -3.81 12.98
CA ASP A 128 -13.85 -4.82 14.02
C ASP A 128 -12.71 -5.84 14.12
N VAL A 129 -11.66 -5.69 13.29
CA VAL A 129 -10.42 -6.46 13.43
C VAL A 129 -9.76 -6.07 14.77
N PRO A 130 -9.32 -7.04 15.60
CA PRO A 130 -8.80 -6.76 16.94
C PRO A 130 -7.66 -5.74 16.97
N HIS A 131 -6.75 -5.82 16.00
CA HIS A 131 -5.57 -4.95 15.92
C HIS A 131 -5.50 -4.28 14.55
N VAL A 132 -6.00 -3.04 14.45
CA VAL A 132 -5.80 -2.16 13.28
C VAL A 132 -4.63 -1.26 13.58
N MET A 133 -3.56 -1.32 12.78
CA MET A 133 -2.26 -0.76 13.13
C MET A 133 -1.62 0.03 11.99
N CYS A 134 -0.85 1.06 12.34
CA CYS A 134 0.11 1.71 11.44
C CYS A 134 1.33 2.22 12.23
N SER A 135 2.35 2.74 11.54
CA SER A 135 3.49 3.34 12.24
C SER A 135 3.08 4.61 13.00
N ALA A 136 3.69 4.85 14.15
CA ALA A 136 3.47 6.07 14.92
C ALA A 136 3.86 7.35 14.15
N ALA A 137 4.83 7.25 13.23
CA ALA A 137 5.23 8.36 12.37
C ALA A 137 4.14 8.68 11.35
N GLU A 138 3.54 7.66 10.71
CA GLU A 138 2.44 7.83 9.76
C GLU A 138 1.19 8.39 10.44
N TRP A 139 0.81 7.82 11.58
CA TRP A 139 -0.32 8.31 12.37
C TRP A 139 -0.19 9.78 12.73
N ARG A 140 1.01 10.21 13.18
CA ARG A 140 1.28 11.64 13.44
C ARG A 140 1.19 12.50 12.19
N ALA A 141 1.64 12.00 11.04
CA ALA A 141 1.56 12.74 9.77
C ALA A 141 0.11 12.88 9.30
N ALA A 142 -0.68 11.82 9.35
CA ALA A 142 -2.10 11.82 9.00
C ALA A 142 -2.92 12.77 9.89
N GLY A 143 -2.58 12.87 11.18
CA GLY A 143 -3.23 13.76 12.13
C GLY A 143 -3.01 15.26 11.89
N LYS A 144 -2.07 15.66 11.04
CA LYS A 144 -1.74 17.09 10.77
C LYS A 144 -2.71 17.80 9.82
N GLY A 145 -3.73 17.11 9.28
CA GLY A 145 -4.77 17.75 8.47
C GLY A 145 -4.34 18.07 7.02
N SER A 146 -3.43 17.32 6.45
CA SER A 146 -3.12 17.39 5.02
C SER A 146 -4.30 16.92 4.17
N PRO A 147 -4.58 17.54 3.00
CA PRO A 147 -5.62 17.08 2.07
C PRO A 147 -5.35 15.69 1.48
N ARG A 148 -4.14 15.19 1.59
CA ARG A 148 -3.73 13.82 1.25
C ARG A 148 -4.48 12.79 2.10
N TYR A 149 -4.71 13.11 3.37
CA TYR A 149 -5.28 12.19 4.35
C TYR A 149 -6.73 12.54 4.67
N LEU A 150 -7.64 11.62 4.45
CA LEU A 150 -9.07 11.82 4.70
C LEU A 150 -9.46 11.29 6.09
N LYS A 151 -9.34 12.13 7.12
CA LYS A 151 -9.59 11.76 8.52
C LYS A 151 -10.92 11.01 8.74
N ARG A 152 -11.98 11.33 7.98
CA ARG A 152 -13.28 10.67 8.09
C ARG A 152 -13.24 9.16 7.88
N LEU A 153 -12.20 8.61 7.18
CA LEU A 153 -12.08 7.19 6.93
C LEU A 153 -11.79 6.40 8.20
N TRP A 154 -11.09 6.99 9.16
CA TRP A 154 -10.64 6.33 10.38
C TRP A 154 -11.09 6.98 11.69
N GLU A 155 -11.92 8.04 11.66
CA GLU A 155 -12.36 8.73 12.89
C GLU A 155 -13.15 7.84 13.85
N ASN A 156 -13.77 6.76 13.34
CA ASN A 156 -14.51 5.77 14.11
C ASN A 156 -13.77 4.40 14.17
N VAL A 157 -12.49 4.37 13.88
CA VAL A 157 -11.65 3.16 13.93
C VAL A 157 -10.62 3.33 15.02
N ARG A 158 -10.48 2.32 15.88
CA ARG A 158 -9.43 2.29 16.89
C ARG A 158 -8.12 1.85 16.21
N VAL A 159 -7.25 2.81 15.89
CA VAL A 159 -5.94 2.53 15.32
C VAL A 159 -4.89 2.49 16.42
N GLU A 160 -4.16 1.38 16.49
CA GLU A 160 -2.99 1.18 17.34
C GLU A 160 -1.74 1.62 16.56
N THR A 161 -0.68 1.99 17.27
CA THR A 161 0.57 2.40 16.60
C THR A 161 1.75 1.58 17.10
N PHE A 162 2.62 1.18 16.15
CA PHE A 162 3.92 0.61 16.47
C PHE A 162 5.04 1.66 16.26
N PRO A 163 6.21 1.48 16.91
CA PRO A 163 7.31 2.45 16.82
C PRO A 163 7.87 2.56 15.39
N ASP A 164 8.53 3.69 15.11
CA ASP A 164 9.15 3.97 13.81
C ASP A 164 10.54 3.31 13.69
N GLU A 165 10.56 2.02 13.95
CA GLU A 165 11.71 1.11 13.89
C GLU A 165 11.20 -0.29 13.48
N PRO A 166 12.07 -1.25 13.14
CA PRO A 166 11.62 -2.60 12.83
C PRO A 166 10.78 -3.20 13.95
N TYR A 167 9.54 -3.56 13.63
CA TYR A 167 8.56 -4.12 14.55
C TYR A 167 8.23 -5.55 14.17
N ASP A 168 8.70 -6.50 14.97
CA ASP A 168 8.44 -7.92 14.82
C ASP A 168 7.08 -8.26 15.43
N LEU A 169 6.10 -8.56 14.58
CA LEU A 169 4.71 -8.76 14.99
C LEU A 169 4.54 -9.95 15.95
N PHE A 170 5.29 -11.01 15.72
CA PHE A 170 5.15 -12.27 16.48
C PHE A 170 6.38 -12.63 17.35
N GLY A 171 7.44 -11.81 17.34
CA GLY A 171 8.66 -12.02 18.09
C GLY A 171 9.55 -13.15 17.55
N ASP A 172 9.35 -13.60 16.31
CA ASP A 172 10.09 -14.70 15.67
C ASP A 172 10.66 -14.35 14.29
N GLN A 173 10.63 -13.07 13.92
CA GLN A 173 11.09 -12.51 12.64
C GLN A 173 10.32 -13.00 11.41
N SER A 174 9.19 -13.69 11.60
CA SER A 174 8.39 -14.21 10.48
C SER A 174 7.55 -13.13 9.79
N VAL A 175 7.11 -12.10 10.53
CA VAL A 175 6.41 -10.93 9.98
C VAL A 175 6.96 -9.68 10.66
N VAL A 176 7.71 -8.89 9.90
CA VAL A 176 8.37 -7.68 10.41
C VAL A 176 7.92 -6.47 9.61
N ALA A 177 7.30 -5.51 10.29
CA ALA A 177 7.04 -4.18 9.75
C ALA A 177 8.29 -3.31 9.92
N PHE A 178 8.76 -2.65 8.87
CA PHE A 178 9.98 -1.84 8.96
C PHE A 178 9.88 -0.54 8.15
N PRO A 179 10.52 0.56 8.63
CA PRO A 179 10.40 1.87 8.00
C PRO A 179 10.95 1.90 6.59
N MET A 180 10.10 2.37 5.66
CA MET A 180 10.43 2.61 4.25
C MET A 180 9.97 4.00 3.82
N HIS A 181 10.46 5.02 4.54
CA HIS A 181 10.06 6.41 4.33
C HIS A 181 10.40 6.92 2.93
N GLY A 182 9.69 7.94 2.50
CA GLY A 182 9.95 8.63 1.24
C GLY A 182 8.66 9.03 0.54
N HIS A 183 7.79 8.10 0.24
CA HIS A 183 6.44 8.37 -0.28
C HIS A 183 5.59 9.10 0.77
N SER A 184 5.55 8.61 1.99
CA SER A 184 4.99 9.30 3.15
C SER A 184 6.02 9.39 4.29
N ALA A 185 5.68 10.13 5.35
CA ALA A 185 6.57 10.39 6.47
C ALA A 185 6.79 9.17 7.37
N GLY A 186 5.87 8.23 7.35
CA GLY A 186 5.91 7.04 8.20
C GLY A 186 5.60 5.74 7.45
N MET A 187 5.71 5.75 6.11
CA MET A 187 5.46 4.56 5.32
C MET A 187 6.30 3.37 5.77
N THR A 188 5.66 2.23 5.82
CA THR A 188 6.20 0.97 6.33
C THR A 188 6.06 -0.12 5.26
N ALA A 189 7.07 -0.97 5.10
CA ALA A 189 6.95 -2.21 4.36
C ALA A 189 6.82 -3.40 5.31
N ILE A 190 6.27 -4.50 4.84
CA ILE A 190 6.11 -5.74 5.60
C ILE A 190 6.98 -6.83 4.96
N CYS A 191 7.97 -7.31 5.70
CA CYS A 191 8.74 -8.49 5.34
C CYS A 191 8.06 -9.72 5.92
N VAL A 192 7.81 -10.72 5.08
CA VAL A 192 7.24 -12.02 5.47
C VAL A 192 8.28 -13.07 5.20
N SER A 193 8.68 -13.83 6.21
CA SER A 193 9.78 -14.81 6.14
C SER A 193 9.36 -16.18 6.66
N SER A 194 9.85 -17.25 6.00
CA SER A 194 9.72 -18.62 6.47
C SER A 194 10.96 -19.40 6.03
N GLY A 195 11.60 -20.11 6.96
CA GLY A 195 12.89 -20.75 6.69
C GLY A 195 13.95 -19.73 6.26
N ASP A 196 14.56 -19.97 5.13
CA ASP A 196 15.55 -19.10 4.49
C ASP A 196 14.98 -18.21 3.35
N ARG A 197 13.65 -18.22 3.18
CA ARG A 197 12.97 -17.45 2.12
C ARG A 197 12.16 -16.29 2.70
N PHE A 198 12.04 -15.20 1.92
CA PHE A 198 11.22 -14.07 2.30
C PHE A 198 10.61 -13.36 1.08
N LEU A 199 9.56 -12.59 1.32
CA LEU A 199 9.04 -11.59 0.39
C LEU A 199 8.80 -10.26 1.12
N VAL A 200 8.67 -9.18 0.35
CA VAL A 200 8.43 -7.84 0.87
C VAL A 200 7.17 -7.25 0.25
N ILE A 201 6.21 -6.85 1.08
CA ILE A 201 5.09 -5.99 0.69
C ILE A 201 5.57 -4.55 0.90
N ALA A 202 5.84 -3.85 -0.18
CA ALA A 202 6.58 -2.58 -0.16
C ALA A 202 5.68 -1.34 -0.24
N GLY A 203 4.34 -1.50 -0.32
CA GLY A 203 3.40 -0.39 -0.48
C GLY A 203 3.79 0.50 -1.65
N ASP A 204 3.84 1.80 -1.41
CA ASP A 204 4.18 2.84 -2.39
C ASP A 204 5.65 3.29 -2.35
N ALA A 205 6.54 2.42 -1.88
CA ALA A 205 7.98 2.66 -2.02
C ALA A 205 8.41 2.82 -3.49
N GLY A 206 7.62 2.26 -4.39
CA GLY A 206 7.74 2.38 -5.85
C GLY A 206 6.48 1.86 -6.53
N TYR A 207 6.49 1.86 -7.85
CA TYR A 207 5.32 1.56 -8.69
C TYR A 207 5.57 0.41 -9.67
N GLY A 208 6.61 -0.38 -9.46
CA GLY A 208 6.96 -1.51 -10.27
C GLY A 208 8.44 -1.87 -10.19
N ARG A 209 8.83 -2.90 -10.89
CA ARG A 209 10.18 -3.47 -10.88
C ARG A 209 11.26 -2.43 -11.18
N ASP A 210 11.01 -1.54 -12.13
CA ASP A 210 11.94 -0.46 -12.50
C ASP A 210 12.24 0.49 -11.33
N SER A 211 11.31 0.67 -10.39
CA SER A 211 11.52 1.52 -9.23
C SER A 211 12.71 1.06 -8.40
N TRP A 212 12.81 -0.23 -8.07
CA TRP A 212 13.90 -0.72 -7.25
C TRP A 212 15.11 -1.24 -8.07
N GLU A 213 14.92 -1.80 -9.26
CA GLU A 213 16.05 -2.24 -10.09
C GLU A 213 16.87 -1.08 -10.63
N LYS A 214 16.20 -0.02 -11.12
CA LYS A 214 16.82 1.14 -11.74
C LYS A 214 16.90 2.36 -10.81
N LEU A 215 16.35 2.26 -9.60
CA LEU A 215 16.18 3.36 -8.65
C LEU A 215 15.36 4.52 -9.23
N SER A 216 14.33 4.18 -10.03
CA SER A 216 13.41 5.13 -10.64
C SER A 216 12.46 5.68 -9.57
N LEU A 217 12.64 6.95 -9.24
CA LEU A 217 11.86 7.63 -8.20
C LEU A 217 10.46 7.99 -8.69
N PRO A 218 9.43 7.91 -7.84
CA PRO A 218 8.13 8.49 -8.14
C PRO A 218 8.19 10.02 -8.23
N GLY A 219 7.19 10.60 -8.89
CA GLY A 219 7.03 12.06 -8.98
C GLY A 219 6.40 12.67 -7.74
N VAL A 220 5.68 11.83 -6.95
CA VAL A 220 5.05 12.23 -5.69
C VAL A 220 5.77 11.58 -4.52
N GLU A 221 6.33 12.41 -3.65
CA GLU A 221 7.09 11.93 -2.50
C GLU A 221 7.11 13.00 -1.40
N TRP A 222 7.06 12.57 -0.16
CA TRP A 222 7.24 13.43 0.99
C TRP A 222 8.70 13.87 1.14
N ASN A 223 9.65 12.96 0.86
CA ASN A 223 11.09 13.22 0.97
C ASN A 223 11.88 12.42 -0.06
N ARG A 224 12.42 13.12 -1.05
CA ARG A 224 13.15 12.52 -2.18
C ARG A 224 14.42 11.77 -1.78
N LYS A 225 15.14 12.25 -0.76
CA LYS A 225 16.35 11.58 -0.25
C LYS A 225 15.96 10.27 0.42
N ALA A 226 14.96 10.29 1.30
CA ALA A 226 14.46 9.09 1.96
C ALA A 226 13.91 8.07 0.96
N ALA A 227 13.14 8.51 -0.06
CA ALA A 227 12.65 7.64 -1.14
C ALA A 227 13.79 6.92 -1.88
N ARG A 228 14.87 7.65 -2.20
CA ARG A 228 16.06 7.04 -2.84
C ARG A 228 16.76 6.02 -1.93
N GLU A 229 16.88 6.31 -0.65
CA GLU A 229 17.45 5.39 0.35
C GLU A 229 16.58 4.13 0.48
N THR A 230 15.26 4.30 0.49
CA THR A 230 14.27 3.22 0.51
C THR A 230 14.39 2.33 -0.71
N LEU A 231 14.44 2.89 -1.93
CA LEU A 231 14.65 2.11 -3.15
C LEU A 231 15.99 1.37 -3.14
N GLY A 232 17.05 1.98 -2.58
CA GLY A 232 18.35 1.31 -2.40
C GLY A 232 18.29 0.12 -1.45
N LYS A 233 17.47 0.17 -0.39
CA LYS A 233 17.21 -0.97 0.49
C LYS A 233 16.46 -2.08 -0.27
N LEU A 234 15.38 -1.73 -0.98
CA LEU A 234 14.61 -2.68 -1.79
C LEU A 234 15.46 -3.33 -2.87
N GLN A 235 16.35 -2.57 -3.53
CA GLN A 235 17.27 -3.11 -4.51
C GLN A 235 18.19 -4.18 -3.90
N LYS A 236 18.70 -3.97 -2.69
CA LYS A 236 19.53 -4.97 -2.00
C LYS A 236 18.71 -6.21 -1.66
N MET A 237 17.50 -6.02 -1.13
CA MET A 237 16.60 -7.13 -0.79
C MET A 237 16.19 -7.93 -2.03
N GLY A 238 15.81 -7.26 -3.13
CA GLY A 238 15.39 -7.94 -4.36
C GLY A 238 16.51 -8.65 -5.13
N ARG A 239 17.78 -8.34 -4.82
CA ARG A 239 18.95 -9.06 -5.34
C ARG A 239 19.37 -10.24 -4.48
N ASP A 240 18.80 -10.37 -3.30
CA ASP A 240 19.06 -11.52 -2.42
C ASP A 240 18.39 -12.76 -3.04
N PRO A 241 19.13 -13.87 -3.23
CA PRO A 241 18.55 -15.13 -3.75
C PRO A 241 17.42 -15.70 -2.88
N ALA A 242 17.35 -15.32 -1.61
CA ALA A 242 16.28 -15.69 -0.69
C ALA A 242 14.98 -14.91 -0.92
N CYS A 243 15.03 -13.78 -1.65
CA CYS A 243 13.87 -12.95 -1.92
C CYS A 243 12.99 -13.55 -3.00
N GLU A 244 11.78 -13.98 -2.65
CA GLU A 244 10.79 -14.52 -3.59
C GLU A 244 10.13 -13.42 -4.42
N ALA A 245 9.81 -12.28 -3.79
CA ALA A 245 9.13 -11.18 -4.45
C ALA A 245 9.28 -9.86 -3.68
N ILE A 246 9.23 -8.75 -4.43
CA ILE A 246 8.92 -7.42 -3.92
C ILE A 246 7.57 -7.02 -4.51
N LEU A 247 6.56 -6.88 -3.66
CA LEU A 247 5.18 -6.60 -4.02
C LEU A 247 4.89 -5.12 -3.76
N MET A 248 4.61 -4.38 -4.84
CA MET A 248 4.21 -2.97 -4.78
C MET A 248 2.73 -2.84 -5.11
N THR A 249 2.02 -1.97 -4.39
CA THR A 249 0.57 -1.83 -4.51
C THR A 249 0.12 -1.54 -5.93
N HIS A 250 0.88 -0.69 -6.63
CA HIS A 250 0.52 -0.19 -7.95
C HIS A 250 1.29 -0.83 -9.11
N ASP A 251 2.01 -1.92 -8.88
CA ASP A 251 2.78 -2.60 -9.94
C ASP A 251 1.84 -3.40 -10.86
N PRO A 252 1.67 -3.01 -12.14
CA PRO A 252 0.80 -3.74 -13.06
C PRO A 252 1.34 -5.15 -13.39
N GLU A 253 2.63 -5.41 -13.17
CA GLU A 253 3.27 -6.70 -13.47
C GLU A 253 3.19 -7.69 -12.30
N THR A 254 2.75 -7.26 -11.10
CA THR A 254 2.54 -8.18 -9.98
C THR A 254 1.38 -9.13 -10.32
N PRO A 255 1.60 -10.43 -10.35
CA PRO A 255 0.54 -11.39 -10.63
C PRO A 255 -0.49 -11.44 -9.49
N GLN A 256 -1.76 -11.68 -9.87
CA GLN A 256 -2.85 -11.92 -8.91
C GLN A 256 -2.81 -13.40 -8.48
N ASN A 257 -1.85 -13.78 -7.66
CA ASN A 257 -1.68 -15.15 -7.21
C ASN A 257 -1.34 -15.23 -5.72
N VAL A 258 -1.04 -16.41 -5.28
CA VAL A 258 -0.66 -16.73 -3.91
C VAL A 258 0.83 -17.06 -3.88
N TYR A 259 1.56 -16.41 -2.99
CA TYR A 259 2.93 -16.76 -2.66
C TYR A 259 2.92 -17.71 -1.45
N VAL A 260 3.71 -18.77 -1.52
CA VAL A 260 3.82 -19.77 -0.46
C VAL A 260 5.26 -19.83 0.01
N LEU A 261 5.50 -19.51 1.28
CA LEU A 261 6.79 -19.61 1.95
C LEU A 261 6.77 -20.83 2.88
N GLU A 262 7.69 -21.76 2.65
CA GLU A 262 7.81 -23.02 3.40
C GLU A 262 8.82 -22.93 4.53
#